data_ef20b74e93bcaf4c37c11cf7a55a14de
#
_entry.id   ef20b74e93bcaf4c37c11cf7a55a14de
#
_cell.length_a   1.000
_cell.length_b   1.000
_cell.length_c   1.000
_cell.angle_alpha   90.00
_cell.angle_beta   90.00
_cell.angle_gamma   90.00
#
_symmetry.space_group_name_H-M   'P 1'
#
loop_
_entity.id
_entity.type
_entity.pdbx_description
1 polymer ?
#
loop_
_entity_poly.entity_id
_entity_poly.type
_entity_poly.pdbx_seq_one_letter_code
_entity_poly.pdbx_strand_id
1 'polypeptide(L)'
;TLSSNVIQVEVNPETGGIRFSDKEGKLLLTDKDYGTQFTPFDDAGVPSYNVRQAFLLDKDEVIYGLGQQQTGKVNQRNQKLFLRNQNMSICIPFIHSIKGYALYWDNYSPTTFVDNPQEMSFDSEVGDCADYYFIYGGNADKVIANVRELTGQAPLYPLWALGFWQCRERYKSPDELCEVVDKYRKLKVPLDGIIQDWQYWGCDSNWNAMKFQNPRYINKMGDKEYMKYLPNGEDKSARYGTPRIKTPKEMIDYVHKQNAHIMISVWASFGPWTEMYQKMDSLKA
;
A
#
# COMPACT_ATOMS: atom_id res chain seq x y z
N THR A 1 -30.24 22.41 3.92
CA THR A 1 -29.19 22.51 4.94
C THR A 1 -29.38 21.44 5.98
N LEU A 2 -28.30 20.73 6.33
CA LEU A 2 -28.19 19.81 7.47
C LEU A 2 -27.27 20.45 8.51
N SER A 3 -27.57 20.29 9.79
CA SER A 3 -26.75 20.89 10.86
C SER A 3 -26.54 19.88 11.99
N SER A 4 -25.34 19.90 12.55
CA SER A 4 -24.99 19.22 13.79
C SER A 4 -24.53 20.25 14.84
N ASN A 5 -24.06 19.79 15.98
CA ASN A 5 -23.52 20.68 17.03
C ASN A 5 -22.17 21.32 16.64
N VAL A 6 -21.54 20.88 15.54
CA VAL A 6 -20.18 21.29 15.17
C VAL A 6 -20.03 21.75 13.73
N ILE A 7 -20.87 21.25 12.81
CA ILE A 7 -20.82 21.61 11.38
C ILE A 7 -22.22 21.85 10.81
N GLN A 8 -22.24 22.62 9.73
CA GLN A 8 -23.37 22.81 8.84
C GLN A 8 -22.99 22.35 7.44
N VAL A 9 -23.92 21.68 6.77
CA VAL A 9 -23.78 21.18 5.41
C VAL A 9 -24.91 21.72 4.56
N GLU A 10 -24.59 22.43 3.51
CA GLU A 10 -25.53 22.98 2.54
C GLU A 10 -25.35 22.25 1.21
N VAL A 11 -26.44 21.79 0.64
CA VAL A 11 -26.46 21.15 -0.69
C VAL A 11 -27.18 22.08 -1.65
N ASN A 12 -26.57 22.39 -2.76
CA ASN A 12 -27.21 23.06 -3.89
C ASN A 12 -27.90 22.00 -4.78
N PRO A 13 -29.23 21.94 -4.82
CA PRO A 13 -29.92 20.90 -5.60
C PRO A 13 -29.80 21.06 -7.12
N GLU A 14 -29.41 22.22 -7.61
CA GLU A 14 -29.25 22.48 -9.05
C GLU A 14 -27.89 22.00 -9.58
N THR A 15 -26.83 22.18 -8.78
CA THR A 15 -25.47 21.88 -9.19
C THR A 15 -24.91 20.61 -8.56
N GLY A 16 -25.59 20.08 -7.52
CA GLY A 16 -25.08 18.99 -6.66
C GLY A 16 -23.96 19.41 -5.73
N GLY A 17 -23.51 20.67 -5.77
CA GLY A 17 -22.40 21.16 -4.96
C GLY A 17 -22.74 21.18 -3.47
N ILE A 18 -21.75 20.83 -2.64
CA ILE A 18 -21.89 20.76 -1.18
C ILE A 18 -20.92 21.78 -0.54
N ARG A 19 -21.42 22.48 0.48
CA ARG A 19 -20.62 23.41 1.30
C ARG A 19 -20.60 22.93 2.74
N PHE A 20 -19.41 22.86 3.30
CA PHE A 20 -19.18 22.52 4.69
C PHE A 20 -18.70 23.75 5.45
N SER A 21 -19.40 24.11 6.51
CA SER A 21 -19.05 25.23 7.40
C SER A 21 -19.02 24.74 8.85
N ASP A 22 -18.28 25.44 9.71
CA ASP A 22 -18.40 25.22 11.15
C ASP A 22 -19.71 25.79 11.69
N LYS A 23 -19.96 25.59 12.98
CA LYS A 23 -21.20 26.09 13.63
C LYS A 23 -21.30 27.62 13.68
N GLU A 24 -20.18 28.32 13.55
CA GLU A 24 -20.11 29.81 13.48
C GLU A 24 -20.33 30.32 12.03
N GLY A 25 -20.50 29.41 11.06
CA GLY A 25 -20.71 29.75 9.65
C GLY A 25 -19.42 30.01 8.86
N LYS A 26 -18.24 29.73 9.45
CA LYS A 26 -16.97 29.84 8.73
C LYS A 26 -16.86 28.70 7.73
N LEU A 27 -16.62 29.02 6.46
CA LEU A 27 -16.46 28.06 5.38
C LEU A 27 -15.20 27.20 5.59
N LEU A 28 -15.38 25.89 5.54
CA LEU A 28 -14.31 24.89 5.65
C LEU A 28 -13.92 24.36 4.27
N LEU A 29 -14.88 23.81 3.54
CA LEU A 29 -14.69 23.22 2.22
C LEU A 29 -15.93 23.46 1.35
N THR A 30 -15.73 23.57 0.04
CA THR A 30 -16.83 23.63 -0.94
C THR A 30 -16.53 22.69 -2.09
N ASP A 31 -17.52 21.89 -2.49
CA ASP A 31 -17.47 21.22 -3.78
C ASP A 31 -17.48 22.24 -4.90
N LYS A 32 -16.78 21.96 -5.97
CA LYS A 32 -16.91 22.75 -7.19
C LYS A 32 -18.27 22.47 -7.84
N ASP A 33 -18.96 23.52 -8.27
CA ASP A 33 -20.20 23.36 -9.02
C ASP A 33 -19.98 22.48 -10.25
N TYR A 34 -20.84 21.48 -10.44
CA TYR A 34 -20.72 20.43 -11.47
C TYR A 34 -19.39 19.67 -11.38
N GLY A 35 -18.77 19.64 -10.21
CA GLY A 35 -17.48 18.99 -9.95
C GLY A 35 -17.55 17.47 -9.91
N THR A 36 -18.74 16.90 -9.67
CA THR A 36 -18.99 15.45 -9.75
C THR A 36 -19.25 15.06 -11.20
N GLN A 37 -18.46 14.14 -11.73
CA GLN A 37 -18.55 13.72 -13.13
C GLN A 37 -18.42 12.20 -13.21
N PHE A 38 -19.26 11.61 -14.08
CA PHE A 38 -19.24 10.19 -14.41
C PHE A 38 -19.04 10.05 -15.93
N THR A 39 -17.91 9.47 -16.33
CA THR A 39 -17.63 9.19 -17.73
C THR A 39 -17.74 7.68 -17.95
N PRO A 40 -18.62 7.21 -18.86
CA PRO A 40 -18.76 5.77 -19.12
C PRO A 40 -17.40 5.12 -19.43
N PHE A 41 -17.15 3.99 -18.79
CA PHE A 41 -15.92 3.22 -18.88
C PHE A 41 -16.25 1.73 -18.95
N ASP A 42 -15.50 0.98 -19.74
CA ASP A 42 -15.56 -0.48 -19.76
C ASP A 42 -14.39 -1.06 -18.96
N ASP A 43 -14.69 -1.68 -17.82
CA ASP A 43 -13.69 -2.35 -16.99
C ASP A 43 -13.64 -3.84 -17.32
N ALA A 44 -12.79 -4.20 -18.29
CA ALA A 44 -12.61 -5.58 -18.73
C ALA A 44 -13.92 -6.30 -19.13
N GLY A 45 -14.83 -5.59 -19.80
CA GLY A 45 -16.13 -6.10 -20.23
C GLY A 45 -17.26 -5.85 -19.23
N VAL A 46 -17.00 -5.17 -18.14
CA VAL A 46 -18.01 -4.75 -17.15
C VAL A 46 -18.28 -3.25 -17.31
N PRO A 47 -19.49 -2.82 -17.68
CA PRO A 47 -19.82 -1.40 -17.75
C PRO A 47 -19.68 -0.72 -16.39
N SER A 48 -18.95 0.38 -16.34
CA SER A 48 -18.68 1.18 -15.16
C SER A 48 -18.49 2.66 -15.54
N TYR A 49 -17.86 3.46 -14.65
CA TYR A 49 -17.54 4.85 -14.90
C TYR A 49 -16.14 5.19 -14.42
N ASN A 50 -15.48 6.13 -15.13
CA ASN A 50 -14.47 6.95 -14.45
C ASN A 50 -15.22 7.96 -13.59
N VAL A 51 -14.83 8.09 -12.33
CA VAL A 51 -15.51 8.92 -11.33
C VAL A 51 -14.60 10.05 -10.90
N ARG A 52 -15.09 11.28 -11.04
CA ARG A 52 -14.38 12.47 -10.63
C ARG A 52 -15.18 13.27 -9.64
N GLN A 53 -14.48 13.82 -8.63
CA GLN A 53 -15.01 14.82 -7.70
C GLN A 53 -14.01 15.96 -7.57
N ALA A 54 -14.50 17.21 -7.68
CA ALA A 54 -13.67 18.39 -7.53
C ALA A 54 -14.14 19.30 -6.40
N PHE A 55 -13.16 19.94 -5.76
CA PHE A 55 -13.34 20.82 -4.60
C PHE A 55 -12.62 22.15 -4.82
N LEU A 56 -13.05 23.17 -4.09
CA LEU A 56 -12.42 24.48 -4.05
C LEU A 56 -11.75 24.70 -2.70
N LEU A 57 -10.46 24.94 -2.72
CA LEU A 57 -9.66 25.26 -1.53
C LEU A 57 -9.29 26.75 -1.53
N ASP A 58 -9.14 27.31 -0.34
CA ASP A 58 -8.62 28.67 -0.21
C ASP A 58 -7.18 28.76 -0.72
N LYS A 59 -6.80 29.95 -1.22
CA LYS A 59 -5.47 30.18 -1.81
C LYS A 59 -4.33 29.81 -0.87
N ASP A 60 -4.47 30.15 0.42
CA ASP A 60 -3.43 29.99 1.44
C ASP A 60 -3.64 28.73 2.29
N GLU A 61 -4.59 27.88 1.91
CA GLU A 61 -4.86 26.63 2.59
C GLU A 61 -3.74 25.63 2.31
N VAL A 62 -3.24 24.97 3.34
CA VAL A 62 -2.24 23.90 3.25
C VAL A 62 -2.91 22.57 3.52
N ILE A 63 -2.60 21.58 2.72
CA ILE A 63 -3.09 20.20 2.87
C ILE A 63 -1.94 19.23 2.96
N TYR A 64 -2.12 18.21 3.80
CA TYR A 64 -1.19 17.10 4.02
C TYR A 64 -1.86 15.76 3.73
N GLY A 65 -1.11 14.70 3.49
CA GLY A 65 -1.65 13.36 3.33
C GLY A 65 -1.24 12.66 2.03
N LEU A 66 -2.17 11.90 1.45
CA LEU A 66 -2.04 11.10 0.23
C LEU A 66 -1.07 9.92 0.35
N GLY A 67 -0.70 9.55 1.59
CA GLY A 67 0.20 8.45 1.88
C GLY A 67 1.68 8.82 1.74
N GLN A 68 2.51 7.83 1.43
CA GLN A 68 3.95 8.02 1.22
C GLN A 68 4.25 8.17 -0.27
N GLN A 69 4.60 9.38 -0.66
CA GLN A 69 5.01 9.73 -2.02
C GLN A 69 6.45 10.22 -2.01
N GLN A 70 7.26 9.81 -3.00
CA GLN A 70 8.67 10.20 -3.08
C GLN A 70 8.89 11.57 -3.74
N THR A 71 8.01 12.51 -3.49
CA THR A 71 8.09 13.87 -4.05
C THR A 71 8.98 14.81 -3.25
N GLY A 72 9.32 14.43 -2.00
CA GLY A 72 10.01 15.31 -1.06
C GLY A 72 9.15 16.46 -0.53
N LYS A 73 7.83 16.43 -0.77
CA LYS A 73 6.89 17.50 -0.37
C LYS A 73 5.96 17.02 0.73
N VAL A 74 5.81 17.82 1.76
CA VAL A 74 4.85 17.61 2.85
C VAL A 74 3.52 18.30 2.54
N ASN A 75 3.56 19.55 2.07
CA ASN A 75 2.39 20.25 1.57
C ASN A 75 2.03 19.74 0.17
N GLN A 76 0.82 19.22 0.01
CA GLN A 76 0.34 18.61 -1.22
C GLN A 76 -0.34 19.61 -2.19
N ARG A 77 -0.26 20.91 -1.92
CA ARG A 77 -0.76 21.92 -2.85
C ARG A 77 0.04 21.95 -4.16
N ASN A 78 -0.67 22.19 -5.26
CA ASN A 78 -0.11 22.26 -6.61
C ASN A 78 0.62 20.96 -7.00
N GLN A 79 0.04 19.81 -6.67
CA GLN A 79 0.56 18.49 -7.03
C GLN A 79 -0.38 17.79 -8.01
N LYS A 80 0.22 16.96 -8.87
CA LYS A 80 -0.48 15.91 -9.60
C LYS A 80 0.15 14.58 -9.22
N LEU A 81 -0.62 13.68 -8.63
CA LEU A 81 -0.15 12.39 -8.11
C LEU A 81 -1.05 11.27 -8.62
N PHE A 82 -0.45 10.18 -9.02
CA PHE A 82 -1.18 8.95 -9.34
C PHE A 82 -1.17 8.06 -8.10
N LEU A 83 -2.33 7.94 -7.47
CA LEU A 83 -2.52 7.26 -6.20
C LEU A 83 -2.82 5.79 -6.45
N ARG A 84 -1.83 4.95 -6.19
CA ARG A 84 -1.96 3.48 -6.10
C ARG A 84 -0.85 2.91 -5.23
N ASN A 85 -1.11 1.77 -4.62
CA ASN A 85 -0.06 1.04 -3.92
C ASN A 85 0.84 0.34 -4.94
N GLN A 86 2.12 0.66 -4.90
CA GLN A 86 3.14 0.10 -5.78
C GLN A 86 4.50 0.14 -5.11
N ASN A 87 5.51 -0.41 -5.75
CA ASN A 87 6.88 -0.30 -5.25
C ASN A 87 7.23 1.18 -5.01
N MET A 88 7.75 1.50 -3.83
CA MET A 88 8.18 2.83 -3.39
C MET A 88 7.06 3.87 -3.15
N SER A 89 5.78 3.49 -3.26
CA SER A 89 4.66 4.40 -2.99
C SER A 89 3.57 3.69 -2.18
N ILE A 90 3.06 4.37 -1.17
CA ILE A 90 1.88 3.95 -0.41
C ILE A 90 0.79 4.98 -0.64
N CYS A 91 -0.34 4.51 -1.14
CA CYS A 91 -1.52 5.34 -1.35
C CYS A 91 -2.41 5.29 -0.10
N ILE A 92 -2.76 6.48 0.40
CA ILE A 92 -3.86 6.67 1.34
C ILE A 92 -4.65 7.86 0.78
N PRO A 93 -5.84 7.68 0.18
CA PRO A 93 -6.58 8.75 -0.49
C PRO A 93 -7.27 9.65 0.54
N PHE A 94 -6.47 10.25 1.39
CA PHE A 94 -6.85 11.07 2.54
C PHE A 94 -6.01 12.33 2.55
N ILE A 95 -6.68 13.47 2.69
CA ILE A 95 -6.02 14.75 2.96
C ILE A 95 -6.50 15.32 4.29
N HIS A 96 -5.60 16.04 4.95
CA HIS A 96 -5.87 16.83 6.15
C HIS A 96 -5.56 18.29 5.87
N SER A 97 -6.53 19.18 6.14
CA SER A 97 -6.37 20.63 5.99
C SER A 97 -5.99 21.31 7.31
N ILE A 98 -5.16 22.38 7.21
CA ILE A 98 -4.86 23.27 8.34
C ILE A 98 -6.11 23.92 8.95
N LYS A 99 -7.24 23.91 8.26
CA LYS A 99 -8.54 24.37 8.78
C LYS A 99 -9.18 23.42 9.79
N GLY A 100 -8.53 22.28 10.08
CA GLY A 100 -9.01 21.31 11.07
C GLY A 100 -10.08 20.36 10.55
N TYR A 101 -10.09 20.09 9.26
CA TYR A 101 -10.89 19.03 8.65
C TYR A 101 -10.01 18.07 7.84
N ALA A 102 -10.56 16.92 7.51
CA ALA A 102 -10.01 16.00 6.54
C ALA A 102 -11.06 15.59 5.50
N LEU A 103 -10.56 15.14 4.36
CA LEU A 103 -11.33 14.51 3.31
C LEU A 103 -10.74 13.13 3.06
N TYR A 104 -11.55 12.09 3.16
CA TYR A 104 -11.20 10.72 2.78
C TYR A 104 -12.01 10.33 1.56
N TRP A 105 -11.32 10.06 0.46
CA TRP A 105 -11.89 9.59 -0.79
C TRP A 105 -11.99 8.07 -0.76
N ASP A 106 -13.19 7.54 -0.72
CA ASP A 106 -13.45 6.11 -0.58
C ASP A 106 -13.68 5.44 -1.95
N ASN A 107 -12.58 5.24 -2.65
CA ASN A 107 -12.55 4.49 -3.90
C ASN A 107 -11.27 3.66 -3.95
N TYR A 108 -11.41 2.38 -4.27
CA TYR A 108 -10.30 1.40 -4.28
C TYR A 108 -9.59 1.27 -5.62
N SER A 109 -10.06 1.95 -6.68
CA SER A 109 -9.37 1.95 -7.97
C SER A 109 -8.22 2.95 -8.01
N PRO A 110 -7.25 2.80 -8.93
CA PRO A 110 -6.25 3.82 -9.15
C PRO A 110 -6.88 5.19 -9.34
N THR A 111 -6.37 6.20 -8.66
CA THR A 111 -6.95 7.54 -8.62
C THR A 111 -5.89 8.59 -8.93
N THR A 112 -6.18 9.51 -9.84
CA THR A 112 -5.36 10.69 -10.06
C THR A 112 -5.83 11.81 -9.14
N PHE A 113 -4.94 12.24 -8.23
CA PHE A 113 -5.13 13.45 -7.46
C PHE A 113 -4.51 14.63 -8.21
N VAL A 114 -5.26 15.74 -8.31
CA VAL A 114 -4.77 17.00 -8.87
C VAL A 114 -5.15 18.14 -7.95
N ASP A 115 -4.19 18.98 -7.58
CA ASP A 115 -4.45 20.29 -7.00
C ASP A 115 -3.76 21.37 -7.84
N ASN A 116 -4.51 22.40 -8.20
CA ASN A 116 -4.06 23.53 -8.97
C ASN A 116 -4.84 24.80 -8.51
N PRO A 117 -4.54 26.01 -9.01
CA PRO A 117 -5.23 27.22 -8.60
C PRO A 117 -6.74 27.25 -8.84
N GLN A 118 -7.27 26.41 -9.72
CA GLN A 118 -8.69 26.37 -10.10
C GLN A 118 -9.50 25.37 -9.28
N GLU A 119 -8.87 24.28 -8.83
CA GLU A 119 -9.55 23.21 -8.14
C GLU A 119 -8.58 22.17 -7.54
N MET A 120 -9.09 21.41 -6.60
CA MET A 120 -8.52 20.13 -6.17
C MET A 120 -9.46 19.02 -6.60
N SER A 121 -8.97 17.94 -7.20
CA SER A 121 -9.81 16.81 -7.62
C SER A 121 -9.22 15.44 -7.32
N PHE A 122 -10.12 14.47 -7.17
CA PHE A 122 -9.85 13.04 -7.25
C PHE A 122 -10.54 12.49 -8.51
N ASP A 123 -9.78 11.82 -9.35
CA ASP A 123 -10.24 11.22 -10.61
C ASP A 123 -9.91 9.72 -10.56
N SER A 124 -10.89 8.89 -10.24
CA SER A 124 -10.77 7.43 -10.13
C SER A 124 -11.03 6.73 -11.46
N GLU A 125 -10.24 5.69 -11.75
CA GLU A 125 -10.39 4.95 -13.01
C GLU A 125 -11.69 4.17 -13.09
N VAL A 126 -12.15 3.61 -11.96
CA VAL A 126 -13.37 2.80 -11.89
C VAL A 126 -14.18 3.13 -10.65
N GLY A 127 -15.50 3.26 -10.80
CA GLY A 127 -16.43 3.40 -9.68
C GLY A 127 -17.86 3.61 -10.15
N ASP A 128 -18.81 3.35 -9.25
CA ASP A 128 -20.24 3.52 -9.48
C ASP A 128 -20.81 4.75 -8.77
N CYS A 129 -20.05 5.33 -7.86
CA CYS A 129 -20.41 6.52 -7.10
C CYS A 129 -19.19 7.38 -6.75
N ALA A 130 -19.42 8.66 -6.46
CA ALA A 130 -18.45 9.54 -5.82
C ALA A 130 -18.68 9.44 -4.30
N ASP A 131 -17.88 8.63 -3.64
CA ASP A 131 -17.97 8.42 -2.18
C ASP A 131 -16.80 9.07 -1.46
N TYR A 132 -17.10 9.94 -0.50
CA TYR A 132 -16.09 10.58 0.32
C TYR A 132 -16.64 10.96 1.70
N TYR A 133 -15.73 10.99 2.67
CA TYR A 133 -16.03 11.39 4.04
C TYR A 133 -15.40 12.76 4.32
N PHE A 134 -16.24 13.71 4.72
CA PHE A 134 -15.77 14.96 5.30
C PHE A 134 -15.69 14.79 6.82
N ILE A 135 -14.51 14.97 7.39
CA ILE A 135 -14.22 14.68 8.80
C ILE A 135 -13.74 15.96 9.48
N TYR A 136 -14.56 16.50 10.37
CA TYR A 136 -14.23 17.72 11.09
C TYR A 136 -13.78 17.44 12.53
N GLY A 137 -12.71 18.08 12.97
CA GLY A 137 -12.21 18.01 14.34
C GLY A 137 -11.81 19.36 14.92
N GLY A 138 -11.72 20.40 14.06
CA GLY A 138 -11.24 21.73 14.44
C GLY A 138 -9.72 21.81 14.66
N ASN A 139 -9.06 20.69 14.90
CA ASN A 139 -7.59 20.55 14.95
C ASN A 139 -7.17 19.15 14.53
N ALA A 140 -5.87 18.95 14.29
CA ALA A 140 -5.31 17.71 13.76
C ALA A 140 -5.58 16.49 14.66
N ASP A 141 -5.41 16.62 15.97
CA ASP A 141 -5.57 15.51 16.91
C ASP A 141 -7.00 14.96 16.90
N LYS A 142 -7.99 15.86 16.90
CA LYS A 142 -9.41 15.47 16.83
C LYS A 142 -9.80 14.91 15.47
N VAL A 143 -9.25 15.46 14.38
CA VAL A 143 -9.47 14.91 13.04
C VAL A 143 -8.97 13.47 12.99
N ILE A 144 -7.75 13.20 13.45
CA ILE A 144 -7.20 11.84 13.48
C ILE A 144 -7.98 10.93 14.42
N ALA A 145 -8.44 11.42 15.58
CA ALA A 145 -9.31 10.65 16.46
C ALA A 145 -10.61 10.23 15.76
N ASN A 146 -11.27 11.16 15.05
CA ASN A 146 -12.50 10.88 14.31
C ASN A 146 -12.27 9.91 13.11
N VAL A 147 -11.13 10.03 12.43
CA VAL A 147 -10.73 9.06 11.40
C VAL A 147 -10.64 7.66 12.01
N ARG A 148 -10.06 7.54 13.21
CA ARG A 148 -9.93 6.24 13.90
C ARG A 148 -11.26 5.68 14.41
N GLU A 149 -12.23 6.50 14.68
CA GLU A 149 -13.60 6.04 14.93
C GLU A 149 -14.22 5.44 13.67
N LEU A 150 -13.98 6.06 12.51
CA LEU A 150 -14.48 5.59 11.22
C LEU A 150 -13.78 4.31 10.75
N THR A 151 -12.46 4.25 10.85
CA THR A 151 -11.63 3.16 10.28
C THR A 151 -11.20 2.10 11.30
N GLY A 152 -11.49 2.31 12.56
CA GLY A 152 -11.00 1.49 13.67
C GLY A 152 -9.64 1.95 14.20
N GLN A 153 -9.29 1.44 15.38
CA GLN A 153 -8.03 1.80 16.03
C GLN A 153 -6.85 0.98 15.46
N ALA A 154 -5.75 1.65 15.16
CA ALA A 154 -4.51 0.98 14.82
C ALA A 154 -3.97 0.18 16.01
N PRO A 155 -3.54 -1.08 15.83
CA PRO A 155 -2.91 -1.85 16.89
C PRO A 155 -1.55 -1.26 17.29
N LEU A 156 -1.17 -1.41 18.54
CA LEU A 156 0.18 -1.09 18.95
C LEU A 156 1.14 -2.18 18.45
N TYR A 157 2.08 -1.79 17.61
CA TYR A 157 3.08 -2.72 17.10
C TYR A 157 4.08 -3.13 18.18
N PRO A 158 4.56 -4.39 18.20
CA PRO A 158 5.64 -4.78 19.07
C PRO A 158 6.93 -4.04 18.73
N LEU A 159 7.77 -3.78 19.72
CA LEU A 159 8.97 -2.95 19.55
C LEU A 159 9.92 -3.48 18.47
N TRP A 160 10.06 -4.81 18.35
CA TRP A 160 10.91 -5.44 17.32
C TRP A 160 10.45 -5.14 15.89
N ALA A 161 9.16 -4.86 15.67
CA ALA A 161 8.66 -4.49 14.33
C ALA A 161 9.18 -3.12 13.87
N LEU A 162 9.52 -2.25 14.82
CA LEU A 162 10.09 -0.93 14.60
C LEU A 162 11.64 -0.94 14.59
N GLY A 163 12.24 -2.10 14.76
CA GLY A 163 13.69 -2.29 14.78
C GLY A 163 14.31 -2.42 13.38
N PHE A 164 15.51 -2.97 13.33
CA PHE A 164 16.24 -3.14 12.07
C PHE A 164 15.88 -4.45 11.38
N TRP A 165 15.42 -4.36 10.14
CA TRP A 165 15.10 -5.46 9.26
C TRP A 165 16.08 -5.53 8.09
N GLN A 166 16.85 -6.61 8.03
CA GLN A 166 17.76 -6.86 6.93
C GLN A 166 17.01 -7.45 5.74
N CYS A 167 17.13 -6.79 4.61
CA CYS A 167 16.65 -7.28 3.32
C CYS A 167 17.75 -7.16 2.27
N ARG A 168 17.70 -8.00 1.27
CA ARG A 168 18.34 -7.79 -0.03
C ARG A 168 17.40 -8.31 -1.10
N GLU A 169 17.62 -7.96 -2.34
CA GLU A 169 16.74 -8.32 -3.45
C GLU A 169 16.33 -9.79 -3.41
N ARG A 170 17.24 -10.68 -3.03
CA ARG A 170 16.91 -12.08 -2.69
C ARG A 170 18.08 -12.80 -2.03
N TYR A 171 17.76 -13.66 -1.09
CA TYR A 171 18.62 -14.75 -0.65
C TYR A 171 18.32 -15.98 -1.50
N LYS A 172 19.35 -16.68 -1.99
CA LYS A 172 19.19 -17.75 -2.96
C LYS A 172 19.03 -19.12 -2.31
N SER A 173 19.32 -19.22 -1.02
CA SER A 173 19.18 -20.45 -0.25
C SER A 173 18.92 -20.15 1.22
N PRO A 174 18.38 -21.12 1.98
CA PRO A 174 18.27 -21.04 3.42
C PRO A 174 19.61 -20.80 4.12
N ASP A 175 20.67 -21.43 3.64
CA ASP A 175 22.01 -21.26 4.20
C ASP A 175 22.51 -19.83 4.06
N GLU A 176 22.38 -19.23 2.88
CA GLU A 176 22.79 -17.83 2.65
C GLU A 176 22.05 -16.87 3.60
N LEU A 177 20.74 -17.04 3.77
CA LEU A 177 19.95 -16.24 4.69
C LEU A 177 20.44 -16.41 6.15
N CYS A 178 20.64 -17.64 6.59
CA CYS A 178 21.10 -17.93 7.94
C CYS A 178 22.53 -17.42 8.19
N GLU A 179 23.42 -17.49 7.19
CA GLU A 179 24.78 -16.94 7.28
C GLU A 179 24.79 -15.42 7.49
N VAL A 180 23.83 -14.70 6.90
CA VAL A 180 23.68 -13.27 7.14
C VAL A 180 23.29 -13.00 8.57
N VAL A 181 22.34 -13.75 9.14
CA VAL A 181 21.95 -13.64 10.56
C VAL A 181 23.15 -13.92 11.46
N ASP A 182 23.90 -15.00 11.18
CA ASP A 182 25.11 -15.37 11.92
C ASP A 182 26.15 -14.24 11.91
N LYS A 183 26.31 -13.59 10.76
CA LYS A 183 27.27 -12.47 10.61
C LYS A 183 26.87 -11.29 11.48
N TYR A 184 25.59 -10.91 11.52
CA TYR A 184 25.09 -9.85 12.41
C TYR A 184 25.36 -10.20 13.87
N ARG A 185 25.07 -11.44 14.31
CA ARG A 185 25.32 -11.89 15.68
C ARG A 185 26.79 -11.91 16.03
N LYS A 186 27.65 -12.42 15.12
CA LYS A 186 29.11 -12.45 15.29
C LYS A 186 29.69 -11.03 15.44
N LEU A 187 29.21 -10.10 14.64
CA LEU A 187 29.66 -8.71 14.68
C LEU A 187 29.01 -7.89 15.80
N LYS A 188 28.10 -8.49 16.57
CA LYS A 188 27.31 -7.81 17.61
C LYS A 188 26.54 -6.59 17.11
N VAL A 189 26.13 -6.61 15.85
CA VAL A 189 25.25 -5.58 15.26
C VAL A 189 23.81 -5.98 15.55
N PRO A 190 22.99 -5.06 16.08
CA PRO A 190 21.57 -5.33 16.32
C PRO A 190 20.85 -5.75 15.03
N LEU A 191 19.96 -6.74 15.16
CA LEU A 191 19.11 -7.25 14.09
C LEU A 191 17.81 -7.77 14.71
N ASP A 192 16.69 -7.19 14.33
CA ASP A 192 15.36 -7.58 14.79
C ASP A 192 14.70 -8.57 13.85
N GLY A 193 14.92 -8.42 12.56
CA GLY A 193 14.36 -9.33 11.58
C GLY A 193 15.13 -9.41 10.26
N ILE A 194 14.79 -10.43 9.48
CA ILE A 194 15.31 -10.64 8.14
C ILE A 194 14.17 -10.95 7.19
N ILE A 195 14.26 -10.46 5.96
CA ILE A 195 13.22 -10.66 4.95
C ILE A 195 13.72 -11.65 3.91
N GLN A 196 13.00 -12.76 3.75
CA GLN A 196 13.15 -13.63 2.59
C GLN A 196 12.37 -13.02 1.44
N ASP A 197 13.09 -12.37 0.55
CA ASP A 197 12.52 -11.74 -0.63
C ASP A 197 12.17 -12.78 -1.71
N TRP A 198 11.73 -12.32 -2.84
CA TRP A 198 11.18 -13.10 -3.94
C TRP A 198 12.04 -14.31 -4.39
N GLN A 199 11.49 -15.15 -5.28
CA GLN A 199 12.05 -16.39 -5.79
C GLN A 199 12.19 -17.57 -4.82
N TYR A 200 11.73 -17.47 -3.57
CA TYR A 200 11.56 -18.68 -2.76
C TYR A 200 10.52 -19.63 -3.39
N TRP A 201 9.69 -19.14 -4.28
CA TRP A 201 8.72 -19.90 -5.08
C TRP A 201 9.30 -20.56 -6.34
N GLY A 202 10.58 -20.36 -6.67
CA GLY A 202 11.30 -21.06 -7.73
C GLY A 202 11.63 -20.19 -8.94
N CYS A 203 10.68 -19.92 -9.80
CA CYS A 203 10.88 -19.19 -11.05
C CYS A 203 9.81 -18.13 -11.29
N ASP A 204 10.02 -17.29 -12.30
CA ASP A 204 9.11 -16.17 -12.60
C ASP A 204 7.71 -16.65 -13.04
N SER A 205 7.61 -17.84 -13.65
CA SER A 205 6.31 -18.44 -13.97
C SER A 205 5.45 -18.74 -12.74
N ASN A 206 6.09 -18.97 -11.59
CA ASN A 206 5.44 -19.21 -10.30
C ASN A 206 5.36 -17.92 -9.46
N TRP A 207 5.32 -16.78 -10.10
CA TRP A 207 5.31 -15.48 -9.44
C TRP A 207 4.31 -15.43 -8.29
N ASN A 208 4.82 -15.14 -7.09
CA ASN A 208 4.05 -15.06 -5.86
C ASN A 208 3.23 -16.32 -5.51
N ALA A 209 3.76 -17.51 -5.80
CA ALA A 209 3.07 -18.78 -5.51
C ALA A 209 2.79 -19.01 -4.01
N MET A 210 3.37 -18.18 -3.12
CA MET A 210 3.26 -18.27 -1.65
C MET A 210 3.64 -19.66 -1.09
N LYS A 211 4.49 -20.38 -1.83
CA LYS A 211 5.01 -21.69 -1.47
C LYS A 211 6.51 -21.72 -1.67
N PHE A 212 7.23 -22.40 -0.79
CA PHE A 212 8.64 -22.68 -0.99
C PHE A 212 8.79 -23.81 -2.02
N GLN A 213 8.81 -23.44 -3.29
CA GLN A 213 8.96 -24.37 -4.41
C GLN A 213 10.36 -24.35 -5.02
N ASN A 214 11.18 -23.38 -4.67
CA ASN A 214 12.56 -23.34 -5.10
C ASN A 214 13.30 -24.56 -4.52
N PRO A 215 13.92 -25.41 -5.37
CA PRO A 215 14.56 -26.64 -4.93
C PRO A 215 15.62 -26.48 -3.85
N ARG A 216 16.28 -25.33 -3.78
CA ARG A 216 17.26 -25.01 -2.72
C ARG A 216 16.63 -24.88 -1.35
N TYR A 217 15.37 -24.43 -1.28
CA TYR A 217 14.63 -24.31 -0.03
C TYR A 217 14.00 -25.61 0.45
N ILE A 218 13.83 -26.59 -0.44
CA ILE A 218 13.22 -27.87 -0.10
C ILE A 218 14.22 -29.04 -0.17
N ASN A 219 15.50 -28.75 -0.39
CA ASN A 219 16.62 -29.70 -0.42
C ASN A 219 16.36 -30.95 -1.30
N LYS A 220 15.70 -30.78 -2.43
CA LYS A 220 15.35 -31.88 -3.33
C LYS A 220 16.27 -31.97 -4.54
N MET A 221 17.17 -31.00 -4.76
CA MET A 221 18.03 -30.97 -5.94
C MET A 221 19.48 -30.72 -5.63
N GLY A 222 20.36 -31.39 -6.33
CA GLY A 222 21.76 -31.03 -6.40
C GLY A 222 21.98 -29.76 -7.24
N ASP A 223 23.17 -29.17 -7.13
CA ASP A 223 23.52 -27.89 -7.75
C ASP A 223 23.28 -27.84 -9.27
N LYS A 224 23.59 -28.94 -9.98
CA LYS A 224 23.38 -29.01 -11.43
C LYS A 224 21.92 -29.01 -11.85
N GLU A 225 21.04 -29.55 -11.03
CA GLU A 225 19.59 -29.56 -11.30
C GLU A 225 18.97 -28.20 -10.99
N TYR A 226 19.42 -27.54 -9.94
CA TYR A 226 18.97 -26.21 -9.60
C TYR A 226 19.25 -25.19 -10.71
N MET A 227 20.44 -25.29 -11.34
CA MET A 227 20.83 -24.38 -12.43
C MET A 227 19.89 -24.44 -13.65
N LYS A 228 19.13 -25.54 -13.83
CA LYS A 228 18.12 -25.66 -14.90
C LYS A 228 16.87 -24.80 -14.66
N TYR A 229 16.62 -24.39 -13.42
CA TYR A 229 15.46 -23.58 -13.04
C TYR A 229 15.75 -22.08 -13.00
N LEU A 230 17.02 -21.68 -13.15
CA LEU A 230 17.37 -20.27 -13.24
C LEU A 230 17.12 -19.79 -14.68
N PRO A 231 16.28 -18.76 -14.88
CA PRO A 231 16.20 -18.10 -16.17
C PRO A 231 17.61 -17.65 -16.56
N ASN A 232 18.10 -18.08 -17.70
CA ASN A 232 19.40 -17.69 -18.29
C ASN A 232 20.68 -18.28 -17.66
N GLY A 233 20.61 -19.21 -16.74
CA GLY A 233 21.82 -19.94 -16.24
C GLY A 233 22.90 -19.07 -15.59
N GLU A 234 22.60 -17.83 -15.18
CA GLU A 234 23.61 -16.81 -14.87
C GLU A 234 23.98 -16.64 -13.41
N ASP A 235 23.34 -17.34 -12.49
CA ASP A 235 23.70 -17.14 -11.09
C ASP A 235 24.88 -17.99 -10.62
N LYS A 236 26.03 -17.66 -11.11
CA LYS A 236 27.31 -18.28 -10.72
C LYS A 236 27.79 -17.88 -9.30
N SER A 237 27.08 -16.98 -8.63
CA SER A 237 27.53 -16.44 -7.34
C SER A 237 27.03 -17.22 -6.12
N ALA A 238 26.07 -18.12 -6.26
CA ALA A 238 25.63 -18.95 -5.15
C ALA A 238 26.70 -20.02 -4.85
N ARG A 239 27.23 -20.04 -3.65
CA ARG A 239 28.09 -21.12 -3.15
C ARG A 239 27.21 -22.34 -2.90
N TYR A 240 27.25 -23.29 -3.81
CA TYR A 240 26.49 -24.53 -3.75
C TYR A 240 27.30 -25.61 -3.05
N GLY A 241 27.15 -25.73 -1.76
CA GLY A 241 27.67 -26.84 -0.96
C GLY A 241 26.54 -27.75 -0.50
N THR A 242 26.85 -28.79 0.25
CA THR A 242 25.85 -29.56 0.96
C THR A 242 25.05 -28.66 1.87
N PRO A 243 23.72 -28.57 1.75
CA PRO A 243 22.91 -27.67 2.55
C PRO A 243 23.02 -27.99 4.04
N ARG A 244 23.34 -26.98 4.85
CA ARG A 244 23.28 -27.05 6.32
C ARG A 244 21.83 -27.03 6.78
N ILE A 245 21.03 -26.17 6.17
CA ILE A 245 19.61 -26.02 6.41
C ILE A 245 18.83 -26.70 5.28
N LYS A 246 17.99 -27.65 5.63
CA LYS A 246 17.38 -28.58 4.66
C LYS A 246 15.94 -28.24 4.31
N THR A 247 15.25 -27.49 5.16
CA THR A 247 13.83 -27.19 4.98
C THR A 247 13.54 -25.73 5.32
N PRO A 248 12.46 -25.13 4.77
CA PRO A 248 12.01 -23.81 5.18
C PRO A 248 11.73 -23.71 6.68
N LYS A 249 11.18 -24.79 7.27
CA LYS A 249 10.92 -24.82 8.71
C LYS A 249 12.23 -24.73 9.53
N GLU A 250 13.24 -25.48 9.14
CA GLU A 250 14.56 -25.40 9.81
C GLU A 250 15.16 -24.00 9.70
N MET A 251 15.00 -23.32 8.56
CA MET A 251 15.44 -21.94 8.37
C MET A 251 14.74 -20.99 9.32
N ILE A 252 13.42 -21.08 9.40
CA ILE A 252 12.58 -20.24 10.27
C ILE A 252 12.97 -20.50 11.74
N ASP A 253 13.03 -21.76 12.15
CA ASP A 253 13.40 -22.16 13.50
C ASP A 253 14.83 -21.66 13.88
N TYR A 254 15.75 -21.70 12.91
CA TYR A 254 17.10 -21.20 13.09
C TYR A 254 17.13 -19.69 13.34
N VAL A 255 16.43 -18.91 12.52
CA VAL A 255 16.33 -17.44 12.67
C VAL A 255 15.74 -17.10 14.04
N HIS A 256 14.67 -17.78 14.45
CA HIS A 256 14.06 -17.57 15.76
C HIS A 256 15.01 -17.92 16.92
N LYS A 257 15.79 -18.99 16.80
CA LYS A 257 16.83 -19.35 17.82
C LYS A 257 17.91 -18.27 17.93
N GLN A 258 18.16 -17.51 16.88
CA GLN A 258 19.06 -16.35 16.92
C GLN A 258 18.40 -15.07 17.47
N ASN A 259 17.23 -15.18 18.06
CA ASN A 259 16.45 -14.05 18.57
C ASN A 259 16.22 -12.98 17.49
N ALA A 260 15.78 -13.42 16.31
CA ALA A 260 15.37 -12.56 15.19
C ALA A 260 14.05 -13.07 14.61
N HIS A 261 13.32 -12.19 13.95
CA HIS A 261 12.09 -12.51 13.22
C HIS A 261 12.39 -12.73 11.75
N ILE A 262 11.53 -13.47 11.06
CA ILE A 262 11.62 -13.65 9.62
C ILE A 262 10.27 -13.33 8.97
N MET A 263 10.31 -12.65 7.83
CA MET A 263 9.16 -12.32 7.00
C MET A 263 9.43 -12.75 5.56
N ILE A 264 8.40 -13.21 4.87
CA ILE A 264 8.48 -13.50 3.44
C ILE A 264 7.90 -12.34 2.64
N SER A 265 8.42 -12.15 1.42
CA SER A 265 7.88 -11.21 0.44
C SER A 265 6.56 -11.74 -0.13
N VAL A 266 5.55 -10.88 -0.17
CA VAL A 266 4.23 -11.17 -0.74
C VAL A 266 3.83 -10.03 -1.67
N TRP A 267 3.35 -10.39 -2.88
CA TRP A 267 2.91 -9.44 -3.89
C TRP A 267 1.39 -9.47 -4.07
N ALA A 268 0.83 -8.39 -4.58
CA ALA A 268 -0.60 -8.28 -4.84
C ALA A 268 -1.05 -8.96 -6.15
N SER A 269 -0.14 -9.59 -6.88
CA SER A 269 -0.42 -10.28 -8.14
C SER A 269 0.10 -11.70 -8.13
N PHE A 270 -0.53 -12.59 -8.87
CA PHE A 270 -0.16 -14.01 -8.97
C PHE A 270 0.15 -14.38 -10.41
N GLY A 271 1.21 -15.13 -10.63
CA GLY A 271 1.53 -15.68 -11.94
C GLY A 271 0.45 -16.67 -12.41
N PRO A 272 0.16 -16.74 -13.73
CA PRO A 272 -0.95 -17.55 -14.25
C PRO A 272 -0.80 -19.06 -14.00
N TRP A 273 0.41 -19.54 -13.72
CA TRP A 273 0.71 -20.94 -13.44
C TRP A 273 0.62 -21.32 -11.96
N THR A 274 0.31 -20.34 -11.08
CA THR A 274 0.17 -20.59 -9.65
C THR A 274 -1.21 -21.17 -9.32
N GLU A 275 -1.26 -22.02 -8.29
CA GLU A 275 -2.54 -22.57 -7.81
C GLU A 275 -3.52 -21.45 -7.36
N MET A 276 -2.98 -20.36 -6.80
CA MET A 276 -3.82 -19.24 -6.36
C MET A 276 -4.49 -18.55 -7.55
N TYR A 277 -3.72 -18.25 -8.60
CA TYR A 277 -4.29 -17.69 -9.83
C TYR A 277 -5.38 -18.59 -10.40
N GLN A 278 -5.06 -19.87 -10.62
CA GLN A 278 -6.01 -20.83 -11.19
C GLN A 278 -7.29 -20.99 -10.36
N LYS A 279 -7.15 -20.94 -9.03
CA LYS A 279 -8.30 -20.96 -8.13
C LYS A 279 -9.15 -19.69 -8.26
N MET A 280 -8.54 -18.51 -8.27
CA MET A 280 -9.25 -17.24 -8.42
C MET A 280 -9.94 -17.15 -9.78
N ASP A 281 -9.23 -17.49 -10.86
CA ASP A 281 -9.78 -17.55 -12.21
C ASP A 281 -11.00 -18.48 -12.32
N SER A 282 -10.92 -19.68 -11.70
CA SER A 282 -12.03 -20.63 -11.66
C SER A 282 -13.25 -20.10 -10.89
N LEU A 283 -13.04 -19.21 -9.92
CA LEU A 283 -14.06 -18.56 -9.12
C LEU A 283 -14.56 -17.26 -9.76
N LYS A 284 -13.94 -16.82 -10.86
CA LYS A 284 -14.19 -15.51 -11.49
C LYS A 284 -14.04 -14.34 -10.50
N ALA A 285 -13.03 -14.42 -9.63
CA ALA A 285 -12.73 -13.44 -8.60
C ALA A 285 -11.61 -12.48 -9.06
#